data_fde82f98343df3d71a898603a29ce785
#
_entry.id   fde82f98343df3d71a898603a29ce785
#
_cell.length_a   1.000
_cell.length_b   1.000
_cell.length_c   1.000
_cell.angle_alpha   90.00
_cell.angle_beta   90.00
_cell.angle_gamma   90.00
#
_symmetry.space_group_name_H-M   'P 1'
#
loop_
_entity.id
_entity.type
_entity.pdbx_description
1 polymer ?
#
loop_
_entity_poly.entity_id
_entity_poly.type
_entity_poly.pdbx_seq_one_letter_code
_entity_poly.pdbx_strand_id
1 'polypeptide(L)'
;MAVILRAAMAAVWFAAAGVAGGAMAQAYPAKPIRIVVPFPPGGTSDILARTLGPKLTTEWGQPVVVDNRPGASGNIAAEHVARSPGDGYTLFVTTVGIHAIHPSLYSKLPFDTIRDFTPITNLVMLPTVLTVHPSVPVRSVKSGTAMLSFLLFSPPVTLM
;
A
#
# COMPACT_ATOMS: atom_id res chain seq x y z
N MET A 1 -4.53 -55.91 38.65
CA MET A 1 -3.89 -55.71 37.33
C MET A 1 -4.61 -54.66 36.49
N ALA A 2 -5.94 -54.62 36.37
CA ALA A 2 -6.71 -53.67 35.56
C ALA A 2 -6.61 -52.21 36.04
N VAL A 3 -6.45 -51.92 37.31
CA VAL A 3 -6.35 -50.56 37.87
C VAL A 3 -5.02 -49.90 37.51
N ILE A 4 -3.93 -50.66 37.54
CA ILE A 4 -2.57 -50.19 37.20
C ILE A 4 -2.49 -49.86 35.70
N LEU A 5 -3.15 -50.63 34.84
CA LEU A 5 -3.18 -50.41 33.42
C LEU A 5 -3.96 -49.14 33.02
N ARG A 6 -5.05 -48.85 33.74
CA ARG A 6 -5.85 -47.63 33.56
C ARG A 6 -5.11 -46.38 34.01
N ALA A 7 -4.37 -46.44 35.11
CA ALA A 7 -3.54 -45.33 35.59
C ALA A 7 -2.39 -45.04 34.65
N ALA A 8 -1.75 -46.04 34.06
CA ALA A 8 -0.69 -45.87 33.09
C ALA A 8 -1.19 -45.23 31.77
N MET A 9 -2.37 -45.63 31.28
CA MET A 9 -2.97 -44.99 30.09
C MET A 9 -3.37 -43.54 30.33
N ALA A 10 -3.91 -43.20 31.52
CA ALA A 10 -4.22 -41.82 31.88
C ALA A 10 -2.98 -40.91 31.94
N ALA A 11 -1.85 -41.44 32.46
CA ALA A 11 -0.59 -40.71 32.51
C ALA A 11 -0.02 -40.41 31.09
N VAL A 12 -0.17 -41.35 30.15
CA VAL A 12 0.26 -41.14 28.75
C VAL A 12 -0.60 -40.08 28.06
N TRP A 13 -1.91 -40.04 28.31
CA TRP A 13 -2.78 -39.00 27.73
C TRP A 13 -2.47 -37.61 28.32
N PHE A 14 -2.11 -37.52 29.60
CA PHE A 14 -1.74 -36.24 30.23
C PHE A 14 -0.37 -35.76 29.76
N ALA A 15 0.59 -36.66 29.50
CA ALA A 15 1.89 -36.29 28.94
C ALA A 15 1.80 -35.83 27.46
N ALA A 16 0.89 -36.40 26.68
CA ALA A 16 0.65 -35.99 25.29
C ALA A 16 -0.03 -34.60 25.15
N ALA A 17 -0.83 -34.21 26.14
CA ALA A 17 -1.49 -32.88 26.15
C ALA A 17 -0.53 -31.72 26.47
N GLY A 18 0.63 -31.99 27.09
CA GLY A 18 1.64 -30.99 27.44
C GLY A 18 2.55 -30.53 26.29
N VAL A 19 2.50 -31.19 25.13
CA VAL A 19 3.31 -30.85 23.94
C VAL A 19 2.51 -30.01 22.92
N ALA A 20 1.39 -29.43 23.28
CA ALA A 20 0.79 -28.34 22.51
C ALA A 20 1.74 -27.15 22.64
N GLY A 21 2.85 -27.23 21.90
CA GLY A 21 3.83 -26.16 21.78
C GLY A 21 3.10 -24.89 21.41
N GLY A 22 3.17 -23.89 22.27
CA GLY A 22 2.60 -22.58 22.00
C GLY A 22 3.02 -22.15 20.60
N ALA A 23 2.09 -22.02 19.68
CA ALA A 23 2.33 -21.36 18.42
C ALA A 23 2.77 -19.94 18.78
N MET A 24 4.09 -19.74 18.86
CA MET A 24 4.68 -18.41 18.99
C MET A 24 4.20 -17.65 17.75
N ALA A 25 3.20 -16.80 17.94
CA ALA A 25 2.79 -15.86 16.90
C ALA A 25 4.07 -15.12 16.49
N GLN A 26 4.55 -15.37 15.26
CA GLN A 26 5.73 -14.67 14.76
C GLN A 26 5.44 -13.18 14.85
N ALA A 27 6.28 -12.46 15.61
CA ALA A 27 6.15 -11.02 15.74
C ALA A 27 6.22 -10.39 14.33
N TYR A 28 5.17 -9.70 13.94
CA TYR A 28 5.15 -8.93 12.70
C TYR A 28 5.85 -7.58 12.93
N PRO A 29 6.73 -7.16 11.99
CA PRO A 29 7.21 -7.87 10.80
C PRO A 29 8.41 -8.78 11.10
N ALA A 30 8.43 -9.99 10.52
CA ALA A 30 9.54 -10.95 10.65
C ALA A 30 10.49 -10.95 9.44
N LYS A 31 10.17 -10.21 8.37
CA LYS A 31 10.94 -10.11 7.11
C LYS A 31 10.87 -8.68 6.57
N PRO A 32 11.75 -8.30 5.63
CA PRO A 32 11.72 -6.97 5.02
C PRO A 32 10.36 -6.62 4.39
N ILE A 33 9.95 -5.36 4.54
CA ILE A 33 8.75 -4.81 3.96
C ILE A 33 9.11 -4.07 2.67
N ARG A 34 8.28 -4.22 1.65
CA ARG A 34 8.46 -3.55 0.36
C ARG A 34 7.42 -2.45 0.19
N ILE A 35 7.87 -1.24 -0.12
CA ILE A 35 7.01 -0.13 -0.55
C ILE A 35 7.11 -0.01 -2.07
N VAL A 36 6.06 -0.36 -2.78
CA VAL A 36 5.97 -0.22 -4.24
C VAL A 36 5.54 1.20 -4.60
N VAL A 37 6.26 1.82 -5.54
CA VAL A 37 6.02 3.17 -6.03
C VAL A 37 5.75 3.12 -7.53
N PRO A 38 4.62 3.67 -8.04
CA PRO A 38 4.21 3.54 -9.44
C PRO A 38 4.92 4.47 -10.41
N PHE A 39 5.84 5.30 -9.92
CA PHE A 39 6.51 6.33 -10.71
C PHE A 39 8.04 6.18 -10.62
N PRO A 40 8.77 6.79 -11.58
CA PRO A 40 10.23 6.81 -11.56
C PRO A 40 10.78 7.41 -10.27
N PRO A 41 12.02 7.05 -9.87
CA PRO A 41 12.71 7.66 -8.74
C PRO A 41 12.80 9.19 -8.87
N GLY A 42 12.75 9.89 -7.72
CA GLY A 42 12.83 11.35 -7.64
C GLY A 42 11.48 12.08 -7.75
N GLY A 43 10.39 11.39 -8.05
CA GLY A 43 9.04 11.96 -7.99
C GLY A 43 8.52 12.05 -6.55
N THR A 44 7.41 12.78 -6.34
CA THR A 44 6.82 13.02 -5.02
C THR A 44 6.55 11.72 -4.26
N SER A 45 5.97 10.71 -4.90
CA SER A 45 5.69 9.42 -4.26
C SER A 45 6.96 8.69 -3.83
N ASP A 46 8.03 8.79 -4.62
CA ASP A 46 9.34 8.20 -4.29
C ASP A 46 10.00 8.91 -3.10
N ILE A 47 9.98 10.25 -3.10
CA ILE A 47 10.50 11.05 -1.99
C ILE A 47 9.78 10.72 -0.69
N LEU A 48 8.45 10.61 -0.72
CA LEU A 48 7.65 10.24 0.43
C LEU A 48 7.98 8.83 0.92
N ALA A 49 8.05 7.84 0.02
CA ALA A 49 8.41 6.47 0.37
C ALA A 49 9.80 6.38 1.00
N ARG A 50 10.80 7.10 0.44
CA ARG A 50 12.17 7.14 0.97
C ARG A 50 12.30 7.95 2.26
N THR A 51 11.39 8.88 2.52
CA THR A 51 11.34 9.62 3.80
C THR A 51 10.73 8.76 4.92
N LEU A 52 9.71 7.97 4.58
CA LEU A 52 9.04 7.07 5.51
C LEU A 52 9.86 5.80 5.80
N GLY A 53 10.48 5.22 4.79
CA GLY A 53 11.18 3.94 4.89
C GLY A 53 12.14 3.83 6.10
N PRO A 54 13.08 4.76 6.30
CA PRO A 54 13.98 4.74 7.45
C PRO A 54 13.28 4.82 8.80
N LYS A 55 12.20 5.63 8.91
CA LYS A 55 11.41 5.76 10.14
C LYS A 55 10.70 4.45 10.48
N LEU A 56 10.05 3.84 9.48
CA LEU A 56 9.40 2.55 9.63
C LEU A 56 10.41 1.42 9.93
N THR A 57 11.60 1.48 9.33
CA THR A 57 12.69 0.54 9.64
C THR A 57 13.09 0.62 11.11
N THR A 58 13.20 1.82 11.66
CA THR A 58 13.53 2.04 13.08
C THR A 58 12.44 1.51 14.00
N GLU A 59 11.18 1.78 13.68
CA GLU A 59 10.03 1.36 14.50
C GLU A 59 9.79 -0.15 14.45
N TRP A 60 9.95 -0.75 13.30
CA TRP A 60 9.61 -2.15 13.09
C TRP A 60 10.80 -3.11 13.23
N GLY A 61 12.02 -2.59 13.30
CA GLY A 61 13.24 -3.40 13.39
C GLY A 61 13.52 -4.24 12.14
N GLN A 62 12.79 -4.00 11.03
CA GLN A 62 12.97 -4.70 9.76
C GLN A 62 13.21 -3.72 8.62
N PRO A 63 14.06 -4.06 7.65
CA PRO A 63 14.33 -3.20 6.51
C PRO A 63 13.06 -2.89 5.71
N VAL A 64 12.89 -1.61 5.34
CA VAL A 64 11.85 -1.16 4.42
C VAL A 64 12.49 -0.77 3.10
N VAL A 65 12.16 -1.47 2.03
CA VAL A 65 12.76 -1.33 0.69
C VAL A 65 11.78 -0.64 -0.24
N VAL A 66 12.22 0.43 -0.90
CA VAL A 66 11.42 1.13 -1.92
C VAL A 66 11.69 0.51 -3.29
N ASP A 67 10.62 0.05 -3.96
CA ASP A 67 10.63 -0.61 -5.27
C ASP A 67 9.83 0.25 -6.27
N ASN A 68 10.54 0.96 -7.15
CA ASN A 68 9.93 1.77 -8.18
C ASN A 68 9.55 0.90 -9.39
N ARG A 69 8.26 0.89 -9.73
CA ARG A 69 7.69 0.15 -10.89
C ARG A 69 6.90 1.07 -11.80
N PRO A 70 7.58 1.91 -12.59
CA PRO A 70 6.90 2.81 -13.51
C PRO A 70 6.29 2.06 -14.69
N GLY A 71 5.32 2.69 -15.34
CA GLY A 71 4.73 2.24 -16.59
C GLY A 71 3.20 2.21 -16.58
N ALA A 72 2.60 2.39 -17.75
CA ALA A 72 1.16 2.46 -17.97
C ALA A 72 0.44 3.36 -16.96
N SER A 73 0.98 4.56 -16.71
CA SER A 73 0.44 5.52 -15.72
C SER A 73 0.32 4.96 -14.30
N GLY A 74 1.15 3.97 -13.95
CA GLY A 74 1.15 3.32 -12.63
C GLY A 74 0.35 2.02 -12.57
N ASN A 75 -0.33 1.61 -13.65
CA ASN A 75 -1.13 0.39 -13.66
C ASN A 75 -0.26 -0.86 -13.50
N ILE A 76 1.01 -0.86 -13.97
CA ILE A 76 1.93 -1.99 -13.80
C ILE A 76 2.22 -2.22 -12.31
N ALA A 77 2.47 -1.15 -11.55
CA ALA A 77 2.69 -1.24 -10.13
C ALA A 77 1.43 -1.70 -9.39
N ALA A 78 0.26 -1.14 -9.73
CA ALA A 78 -1.02 -1.50 -9.14
C ALA A 78 -1.35 -2.98 -9.36
N GLU A 79 -1.19 -3.49 -10.59
CA GLU A 79 -1.38 -4.91 -10.91
C GLU A 79 -0.45 -5.81 -10.11
N HIS A 80 0.83 -5.41 -9.97
CA HIS A 80 1.80 -6.16 -9.18
C HIS A 80 1.37 -6.26 -7.71
N VAL A 81 0.93 -5.15 -7.12
CA VAL A 81 0.49 -5.12 -5.71
C VAL A 81 -0.82 -5.90 -5.54
N ALA A 82 -1.79 -5.72 -6.43
CA ALA A 82 -3.06 -6.47 -6.39
C ALA A 82 -2.87 -7.99 -6.43
N ARG A 83 -1.80 -8.46 -7.08
CA ARG A 83 -1.45 -9.90 -7.13
C ARG A 83 -0.51 -10.34 -6.02
N SER A 84 -0.04 -9.43 -5.18
CA SER A 84 0.83 -9.77 -4.05
C SER A 84 0.01 -10.38 -2.91
N PRO A 85 0.63 -11.20 -2.05
CA PRO A 85 -0.04 -11.70 -0.85
C PRO A 85 -0.52 -10.54 0.05
N GLY A 86 -1.72 -10.64 0.61
CA GLY A 86 -2.27 -9.66 1.56
C GLY A 86 -1.72 -9.84 2.99
N ASP A 87 -0.42 -10.10 3.11
CA ASP A 87 0.27 -10.41 4.37
C ASP A 87 0.88 -9.18 5.06
N GLY A 88 0.65 -7.98 4.51
CA GLY A 88 1.18 -6.72 5.04
C GLY A 88 2.63 -6.42 4.68
N TYR A 89 3.33 -7.28 3.93
CA TYR A 89 4.72 -7.05 3.54
C TYR A 89 4.91 -6.32 2.21
N THR A 90 3.83 -6.07 1.49
CA THR A 90 3.83 -5.24 0.28
C THR A 90 2.88 -4.07 0.48
N LEU A 91 3.45 -2.88 0.57
CA LEU A 91 2.73 -1.62 0.69
C LEU A 91 2.76 -0.89 -0.65
N PHE A 92 1.74 -0.12 -0.94
CA PHE A 92 1.62 0.64 -2.18
C PHE A 92 1.46 2.14 -1.90
N VAL A 93 2.42 2.92 -2.32
CA VAL A 93 2.30 4.39 -2.33
C VAL A 93 1.65 4.79 -3.64
N THR A 94 0.40 5.15 -3.60
CA THR A 94 -0.43 5.40 -4.77
C THR A 94 -1.01 6.80 -4.82
N THR A 95 -1.68 7.11 -5.89
CA THR A 95 -2.38 8.40 -6.10
C THR A 95 -3.85 8.15 -6.46
N VAL A 96 -4.67 9.16 -6.27
CA VAL A 96 -6.10 9.11 -6.68
C VAL A 96 -6.26 8.80 -8.16
N GLY A 97 -5.30 9.18 -9.00
CA GLY A 97 -5.31 8.86 -10.43
C GLY A 97 -5.53 7.37 -10.66
N ILE A 98 -4.76 6.53 -9.98
CA ILE A 98 -4.81 5.08 -10.15
C ILE A 98 -6.13 4.50 -9.59
N HIS A 99 -6.61 4.99 -8.44
CA HIS A 99 -7.77 4.40 -7.76
C HIS A 99 -9.11 4.98 -8.18
N ALA A 100 -9.20 6.28 -8.47
CA ALA A 100 -10.47 6.93 -8.75
C ALA A 100 -10.66 7.32 -10.23
N ILE A 101 -9.57 7.65 -10.95
CA ILE A 101 -9.68 8.11 -12.35
C ILE A 101 -9.56 6.93 -13.32
N HIS A 102 -8.61 6.04 -13.13
CA HIS A 102 -8.34 4.94 -14.06
C HIS A 102 -9.55 4.01 -14.29
N PRO A 103 -10.39 3.68 -13.29
CA PRO A 103 -11.61 2.88 -13.54
C PRO A 103 -12.56 3.49 -14.56
N SER A 104 -12.60 4.83 -14.65
CA SER A 104 -13.42 5.54 -15.63
C SER A 104 -12.69 5.82 -16.96
N LEU A 105 -11.35 5.79 -16.95
CA LEU A 105 -10.53 6.11 -18.11
C LEU A 105 -10.17 4.88 -18.95
N TYR A 106 -9.94 3.74 -18.31
CA TYR A 106 -9.56 2.51 -18.98
C TYR A 106 -10.73 1.54 -19.05
N SER A 107 -11.05 1.05 -20.23
CA SER A 107 -12.13 0.08 -20.46
C SER A 107 -11.85 -1.28 -19.82
N LYS A 108 -10.57 -1.59 -19.54
CA LYS A 108 -10.17 -2.86 -18.91
C LYS A 108 -8.95 -2.61 -18.02
N LEU A 109 -9.12 -2.85 -16.73
CA LEU A 109 -8.03 -2.87 -15.75
C LEU A 109 -7.79 -4.31 -15.28
N PRO A 110 -6.53 -4.72 -15.04
CA PRO A 110 -6.20 -6.06 -14.56
C PRO A 110 -6.37 -6.22 -13.04
N PHE A 111 -6.97 -5.23 -12.37
CA PHE A 111 -7.22 -5.18 -10.91
C PHE A 111 -8.50 -4.41 -10.61
N ASP A 112 -9.07 -4.66 -9.45
CA ASP A 112 -10.20 -3.90 -8.89
C ASP A 112 -9.69 -2.92 -7.85
N THR A 113 -9.92 -1.63 -8.07
CA THR A 113 -9.36 -0.55 -7.23
C THR A 113 -9.96 -0.48 -5.81
N ILE A 114 -11.09 -1.13 -5.57
CA ILE A 114 -11.75 -1.15 -4.27
C ILE A 114 -11.50 -2.48 -3.56
N ARG A 115 -11.62 -3.59 -4.27
CA ARG A 115 -11.59 -4.93 -3.68
C ARG A 115 -10.18 -5.47 -3.46
N ASP A 116 -9.24 -5.13 -4.36
CA ASP A 116 -7.91 -5.73 -4.34
C ASP A 116 -6.91 -4.92 -3.48
N PHE A 117 -7.35 -3.82 -2.86
CA PHE A 117 -6.52 -2.95 -2.02
C PHE A 117 -7.21 -2.60 -0.71
N THR A 118 -6.42 -2.53 0.36
CA THR A 118 -6.88 -2.05 1.67
C THR A 118 -6.22 -0.70 1.96
N PRO A 119 -6.97 0.41 2.00
CA PRO A 119 -6.41 1.72 2.29
C PRO A 119 -5.96 1.80 3.75
N ILE A 120 -4.76 2.32 3.98
CA ILE A 120 -4.18 2.50 5.31
C ILE A 120 -4.31 3.95 5.76
N THR A 121 -3.72 4.88 5.00
CA THR A 121 -3.73 6.30 5.36
C THR A 121 -3.37 7.20 4.17
N ASN A 122 -3.79 8.46 4.24
CA ASN A 122 -3.29 9.49 3.36
C ASN A 122 -1.94 10.01 3.87
N LEU A 123 -0.91 9.95 3.02
CA LEU A 123 0.43 10.42 3.37
C LEU A 123 0.53 11.94 3.29
N VAL A 124 -0.03 12.54 2.24
CA VAL A 124 0.05 13.98 2.00
C VAL A 124 -1.08 14.43 1.07
N MET A 125 -1.53 15.65 1.29
CA MET A 125 -2.37 16.39 0.35
C MET A 125 -1.53 17.51 -0.26
N LEU A 126 -1.40 17.51 -1.59
CA LEU A 126 -0.62 18.52 -2.29
C LEU A 126 -1.56 19.60 -2.84
N PRO A 127 -1.27 20.89 -2.60
CA PRO A 127 -1.99 21.96 -3.24
C PRO A 127 -1.65 21.99 -4.74
N THR A 128 -2.65 22.17 -5.58
CA THR A 128 -2.46 22.40 -7.02
C THR A 128 -2.44 23.89 -7.30
N VAL A 129 -1.40 24.33 -7.99
CA VAL A 129 -1.28 25.72 -8.45
C VAL A 129 -1.51 25.75 -9.95
N LEU A 130 -2.49 26.54 -10.37
CA LEU A 130 -2.74 26.83 -11.77
C LEU A 130 -1.98 28.10 -12.16
N THR A 131 -1.06 27.95 -13.08
CA THR A 131 -0.34 29.09 -13.66
C THR A 131 -0.74 29.29 -15.12
N VAL A 132 -0.92 30.53 -15.51
CA VAL A 132 -1.18 30.89 -16.90
C VAL A 132 -0.16 31.94 -17.35
N HIS A 133 0.13 31.98 -18.65
CA HIS A 133 1.02 33.00 -19.19
C HIS A 133 0.39 34.40 -19.00
N PRO A 134 1.17 35.46 -18.69
CA PRO A 134 0.64 36.81 -18.44
C PRO A 134 -0.21 37.41 -19.57
N SER A 135 0.00 36.97 -20.82
CA SER A 135 -0.78 37.42 -21.98
C SER A 135 -2.19 36.83 -22.03
N VAL A 136 -2.51 35.81 -21.23
CA VAL A 136 -3.84 35.19 -21.18
C VAL A 136 -4.74 36.10 -20.32
N PRO A 137 -5.83 36.66 -20.84
CA PRO A 137 -6.67 37.63 -20.12
C PRO A 137 -7.61 36.92 -19.13
N VAL A 138 -7.05 36.12 -18.23
CA VAL A 138 -7.80 35.34 -17.21
C VAL A 138 -7.38 35.84 -15.84
N ARG A 139 -8.35 36.25 -15.02
CA ARG A 139 -8.12 36.75 -13.66
C ARG A 139 -8.69 35.82 -12.55
N SER A 140 -9.47 34.80 -12.94
CA SER A 140 -10.05 33.82 -12.01
C SER A 140 -10.35 32.52 -12.71
N VAL A 141 -10.51 31.45 -11.93
CA VAL A 141 -10.88 30.11 -12.45
C VAL A 141 -12.22 30.16 -13.19
N LYS A 142 -13.18 30.99 -12.75
CA LYS A 142 -14.48 31.17 -13.41
C LYS A 142 -14.39 31.75 -14.80
N SER A 143 -13.45 32.65 -15.03
CA SER A 143 -13.29 33.32 -16.37
C SER A 143 -12.56 32.44 -17.38
N GLY A 144 -11.91 31.36 -16.93
CA GLY A 144 -11.17 30.40 -17.76
C GLY A 144 -11.84 29.01 -17.89
N THR A 145 -13.07 28.87 -17.43
CA THR A 145 -13.73 27.56 -17.21
C THR A 145 -13.80 26.66 -18.45
N ALA A 146 -13.89 27.22 -19.64
CA ALA A 146 -14.00 26.41 -20.88
C ALA A 146 -12.72 25.63 -21.23
N MET A 147 -11.55 26.06 -20.71
CA MET A 147 -10.25 25.43 -20.98
C MET A 147 -9.64 24.72 -19.76
N LEU A 148 -10.17 24.95 -18.58
CA LEU A 148 -9.52 24.63 -17.30
C LEU A 148 -10.16 23.50 -16.51
N SER A 149 -11.25 22.91 -16.96
CA SER A 149 -11.93 21.80 -16.28
C SER A 149 -11.06 20.55 -16.09
N PHE A 150 -9.90 20.51 -16.74
CA PHE A 150 -9.00 19.34 -16.74
C PHE A 150 -7.81 19.43 -15.76
N LEU A 151 -7.53 20.58 -15.15
CA LEU A 151 -6.26 20.81 -14.43
C LEU A 151 -6.37 20.93 -12.90
N LEU A 152 -7.55 20.90 -12.34
CA LEU A 152 -7.77 21.27 -10.93
C LEU A 152 -7.81 20.09 -9.94
N PHE A 153 -7.35 18.91 -10.31
CA PHE A 153 -7.37 17.79 -9.39
C PHE A 153 -5.95 17.29 -9.08
N SER A 154 -5.34 17.83 -8.03
CA SER A 154 -4.17 17.18 -7.42
C SER A 154 -4.64 16.25 -6.34
N PRO A 155 -4.41 14.98 -6.53
CA PRO A 155 -4.91 13.96 -5.63
C PRO A 155 -4.03 13.76 -4.40
N PRO A 156 -4.60 13.31 -3.30
CA PRO A 156 -3.81 12.84 -2.18
C PRO A 156 -2.92 11.66 -2.61
N VAL A 157 -1.71 11.59 -2.09
CA VAL A 157 -0.88 10.40 -2.15
C VAL A 157 -1.28 9.52 -0.98
N THR A 158 -1.68 8.30 -1.26
CA THR A 158 -2.21 7.36 -0.26
C THR A 158 -1.27 6.17 -0.11
N LEU A 159 -1.11 5.65 1.10
CA LEU A 159 -0.49 4.36 1.40
C LEU A 159 -1.58 3.29 1.46
N MET A 160 -1.36 2.21 0.76
CA MET A 160 -2.22 1.02 0.71
C MET A 160 -1.41 -0.24 0.89
#